data_4c49c182aa95685b7fc9eed686334ad8
#
_entry.id   4c49c182aa95685b7fc9eed686334ad8
#
_cell.length_a   1.000
_cell.length_b   1.000
_cell.length_c   1.000
_cell.angle_alpha   90.00
_cell.angle_beta   90.00
_cell.angle_gamma   90.00
#
_symmetry.space_group_name_H-M   'P 1'
#
loop_
_entity.id
_entity.type
_entity.pdbx_description
1 polymer ?
#
loop_
_entity_poly.entity_id
_entity_poly.type
_entity_poly.pdbx_seq_one_letter_code
_entity_poly.pdbx_strand_id
1 'polypeptide(L)'
;MRKIRASVVERLEKAKLTNKELSIFLHLCQYQTEAGTVSGIYYKDICTALKLSNQTFYSSLYQLRDCGLINLWKANKIDWDIQIIGNDCSNIEEVKKEGYLSIADGLFASEKFRKLKANEKVMAMRLLVYCRSGQRTYKEAKASFLDKMKKMLGCGLRAVKKYLTALTLFDWDQG
;
A
#
# COMPACT_ATOMS: atom_id res chain seq x y z
N MET A 1 2.71 14.51 -7.85
CA MET A 1 1.64 13.61 -7.31
C MET A 1 2.30 12.29 -6.89
N ARG A 2 2.16 11.90 -5.64
CA ARG A 2 2.80 10.69 -5.10
C ARG A 2 2.00 9.45 -5.48
N LYS A 3 2.68 8.46 -6.05
CA LYS A 3 2.07 7.26 -6.60
C LYS A 3 2.68 6.00 -6.00
N ILE A 4 1.91 4.93 -5.98
CA ILE A 4 2.39 3.57 -5.67
C ILE A 4 2.13 2.73 -6.91
N ARG A 5 3.17 2.16 -7.50
CA ARG A 5 3.07 1.31 -8.69
C ARG A 5 2.29 0.03 -8.40
N ALA A 6 1.61 -0.50 -9.40
CA ALA A 6 0.84 -1.74 -9.28
C ALA A 6 1.71 -2.92 -8.80
N SER A 7 2.93 -3.04 -9.30
CA SER A 7 3.90 -4.07 -8.88
C SER A 7 4.28 -3.97 -7.40
N VAL A 8 4.32 -2.75 -6.85
CA VAL A 8 4.57 -2.54 -5.41
C VAL A 8 3.37 -3.02 -4.59
N VAL A 9 2.15 -2.73 -5.03
CA VAL A 9 0.93 -3.23 -4.36
C VAL A 9 0.88 -4.76 -4.38
N GLU A 10 1.30 -5.40 -5.46
CA GLU A 10 1.44 -6.87 -5.54
C GLU A 10 2.43 -7.44 -4.53
N ARG A 11 3.54 -6.74 -4.31
CA ARG A 11 4.53 -7.16 -3.30
C ARG A 11 4.02 -6.97 -1.87
N LEU A 12 3.26 -5.91 -1.60
CA LEU A 12 2.60 -5.73 -0.30
C LEU A 12 1.68 -6.90 0.05
N GLU A 13 0.98 -7.41 -0.93
CA GLU A 13 0.11 -8.56 -0.76
C GLU A 13 0.88 -9.83 -0.38
N LYS A 14 1.98 -10.09 -1.09
CA LYS A 14 2.85 -11.26 -0.82
C LYS A 14 3.56 -11.17 0.53
N ALA A 15 3.86 -9.96 0.99
CA ALA A 15 4.60 -9.71 2.23
C ALA A 15 3.78 -10.02 3.50
N LYS A 16 2.45 -10.07 3.42
CA LYS A 16 1.54 -10.37 4.55
C LYS A 16 1.83 -9.51 5.79
N LEU A 17 1.92 -8.21 5.60
CA LEU A 17 2.26 -7.25 6.64
C LEU A 17 1.21 -7.18 7.75
N THR A 18 1.64 -6.83 8.94
CA THR A 18 0.77 -6.38 10.02
C THR A 18 0.22 -4.98 9.73
N ASN A 19 -0.83 -4.57 10.46
CA ASN A 19 -1.38 -3.21 10.33
C ASN A 19 -0.34 -2.13 10.62
N LYS A 20 0.55 -2.35 11.59
CA LYS A 20 1.59 -1.39 11.97
C LYS A 20 2.63 -1.24 10.86
N GLU A 21 3.10 -2.34 10.31
CA GLU A 21 4.04 -2.37 9.19
C GLU A 21 3.46 -1.69 7.95
N LEU A 22 2.23 -2.04 7.58
CA LEU A 22 1.55 -1.42 6.46
C LEU A 22 1.33 0.09 6.68
N SER A 23 0.96 0.50 7.89
CA SER A 23 0.77 1.92 8.24
C SER A 23 2.07 2.72 8.10
N ILE A 24 3.20 2.16 8.54
CA ILE A 24 4.52 2.79 8.33
C ILE A 24 4.82 2.89 6.84
N PHE A 25 4.64 1.81 6.08
CA PHE A 25 4.89 1.81 4.64
C PHE A 25 4.06 2.89 3.91
N LEU A 26 2.76 2.96 4.17
CA LEU A 26 1.88 3.95 3.56
C LEU A 26 2.23 5.38 4.01
N HIS A 27 2.65 5.56 5.25
CA HIS A 27 3.15 6.85 5.74
C HIS A 27 4.41 7.28 4.99
N LEU A 28 5.38 6.40 4.81
CA LEU A 28 6.58 6.67 4.00
C LEU A 28 6.22 7.06 2.57
N CYS A 29 5.27 6.36 1.96
CA CYS A 29 4.80 6.69 0.61
C CYS A 29 4.23 8.11 0.48
N GLN A 30 3.73 8.72 1.55
CA GLN A 30 3.22 10.10 1.54
C GLN A 30 4.35 11.14 1.40
N TYR A 31 5.57 10.80 1.78
CA TYR A 31 6.72 11.72 1.79
C TYR A 31 7.75 11.42 0.70
N GLN A 32 7.51 10.41 -0.11
CA GLN A 32 8.42 10.00 -1.18
C GLN A 32 8.53 11.03 -2.30
N THR A 33 9.69 11.06 -2.94
CA THR A 33 9.91 11.73 -4.23
C THR A 33 9.33 10.90 -5.38
N GLU A 34 9.36 11.42 -6.61
CA GLU A 34 8.97 10.65 -7.80
C GLU A 34 9.85 9.40 -8.02
N ALA A 35 11.11 9.45 -7.62
CA ALA A 35 12.01 8.30 -7.67
C ALA A 35 11.76 7.26 -6.54
N GLY A 36 10.76 7.48 -5.67
CA GLY A 36 10.44 6.57 -4.57
C GLY A 36 11.39 6.68 -3.37
N THR A 37 12.11 7.79 -3.23
CA THR A 37 13.01 8.05 -2.10
C THR A 37 12.35 8.91 -1.03
N VAL A 38 12.67 8.65 0.23
CA VAL A 38 12.26 9.44 1.39
C VAL A 38 13.49 9.76 2.21
N SER A 39 13.83 11.03 2.33
CA SER A 39 15.05 11.45 3.00
C SER A 39 14.77 12.11 4.36
N GLY A 40 15.74 12.01 5.27
CA GLY A 40 15.69 12.70 6.56
C GLY A 40 14.61 12.17 7.51
N ILE A 41 14.35 10.88 7.52
CA ILE A 41 13.34 10.27 8.38
C ILE A 41 13.83 10.25 9.83
N TYR A 42 13.15 11.00 10.68
CA TYR A 42 13.34 10.97 12.12
C TYR A 42 12.27 10.09 12.78
N TYR A 43 12.70 9.07 13.51
CA TYR A 43 11.81 8.05 14.06
C TYR A 43 10.69 8.60 14.96
N LYS A 44 10.99 9.66 15.73
CA LYS A 44 10.00 10.26 16.65
C LYS A 44 8.81 10.85 15.93
N ASP A 45 9.01 11.43 14.75
CA ASP A 45 7.94 12.03 13.97
C ASP A 45 6.93 10.97 13.52
N ILE A 46 7.43 9.82 13.03
CA ILE A 46 6.57 8.70 12.64
C ILE A 46 5.92 8.05 13.85
N CYS A 47 6.66 7.85 14.95
CA CYS A 47 6.11 7.30 16.18
C CYS A 47 4.96 8.16 16.72
N THR A 48 5.11 9.48 16.67
CA THR A 48 4.06 10.42 17.09
C THR A 48 2.87 10.38 16.15
N ALA A 49 3.10 10.45 14.83
CA ALA A 49 2.05 10.46 13.82
C ALA A 49 1.21 9.17 13.83
N LEU A 50 1.83 8.03 14.01
CA LEU A 50 1.18 6.71 13.98
C LEU A 50 0.89 6.12 15.36
N LYS A 51 1.21 6.84 16.44
CA LYS A 51 1.07 6.40 17.85
C LYS A 51 1.75 5.06 18.12
N LEU A 52 3.01 4.95 17.72
CA LEU A 52 3.84 3.75 17.86
C LEU A 52 4.92 3.94 18.90
N SER A 53 5.32 2.85 19.56
CA SER A 53 6.55 2.84 20.36
C SER A 53 7.78 2.81 19.45
N ASN A 54 8.93 3.26 19.96
CA ASN A 54 10.20 3.19 19.24
C ASN A 54 10.54 1.75 18.84
N GLN A 55 10.33 0.79 19.72
CA GLN A 55 10.57 -0.61 19.45
C GLN A 55 9.71 -1.12 18.29
N THR A 56 8.41 -0.77 18.28
CA THR A 56 7.51 -1.14 17.20
C THR A 56 7.94 -0.52 15.87
N PHE A 57 8.34 0.75 15.88
CA PHE A 57 8.85 1.42 14.69
C PHE A 57 10.04 0.68 14.09
N TYR A 58 11.08 0.44 14.89
CA TYR A 58 12.29 -0.21 14.37
C TYR A 58 12.07 -1.64 13.93
N SER A 59 11.31 -2.44 14.70
CA SER A 59 10.98 -3.82 14.30
C SER A 59 10.19 -3.86 12.99
N SER A 60 9.23 -2.96 12.82
CA SER A 60 8.45 -2.86 11.59
C SER A 60 9.28 -2.36 10.40
N LEU A 61 10.15 -1.39 10.62
CA LEU A 61 11.04 -0.86 9.59
C LEU A 61 11.99 -1.95 9.06
N TYR A 62 12.59 -2.73 9.95
CA TYR A 62 13.44 -3.85 9.57
C TYR A 62 12.67 -4.96 8.88
N GLN A 63 11.43 -5.24 9.31
CA GLN A 63 10.57 -6.21 8.63
C GLN A 63 10.25 -5.77 7.18
N LEU A 64 9.96 -4.49 6.96
CA LEU A 64 9.74 -3.94 5.61
C LEU A 64 10.98 -4.10 4.72
N ARG A 65 12.18 -3.91 5.28
CA ARG A 65 13.45 -4.16 4.58
C ARG A 65 13.61 -5.64 4.25
N ASP A 66 13.40 -6.51 5.22
CA ASP A 66 13.62 -7.95 5.09
C ASP A 66 12.62 -8.60 4.13
N CYS A 67 11.41 -8.01 3.98
CA CYS A 67 10.44 -8.36 2.93
C CYS A 67 10.78 -7.80 1.54
N GLY A 68 11.86 -7.05 1.39
CA GLY A 68 12.26 -6.46 0.12
C GLY A 68 11.37 -5.31 -0.37
N LEU A 69 10.65 -4.64 0.54
CA LEU A 69 9.80 -3.50 0.20
C LEU A 69 10.54 -2.17 0.24
N ILE A 70 11.53 -2.05 1.11
CA ILE A 70 12.37 -0.87 1.26
C ILE A 70 13.85 -1.24 1.36
N ASN A 71 14.70 -0.34 0.88
CA ASN A 71 16.08 -0.22 1.32
C ASN A 71 16.17 0.91 2.32
N LEU A 72 17.05 0.80 3.29
CA LEU A 72 17.28 1.84 4.29
C LEU A 72 18.77 1.98 4.61
N TRP A 73 19.18 3.21 4.86
CA TRP A 73 20.54 3.54 5.29
C TRP A 73 20.52 4.77 6.18
N LYS A 74 21.56 4.94 6.98
CA LYS A 74 21.70 6.12 7.81
C LYS A 74 22.12 7.33 6.98
N ALA A 75 21.31 8.39 6.98
CA ALA A 75 21.68 9.69 6.44
C ALA A 75 22.68 10.41 7.34
N ASN A 76 22.50 10.27 8.66
CA ASN A 76 23.36 10.79 9.71
C ASN A 76 23.20 9.95 10.98
N LYS A 77 23.66 10.44 12.14
CA LYS A 77 23.54 9.70 13.42
C LYS A 77 22.10 9.44 13.86
N ILE A 78 21.14 10.25 13.40
CA ILE A 78 19.76 10.27 13.90
C ILE A 78 18.79 9.86 12.81
N ASP A 79 18.98 10.37 11.57
CA ASP A 79 18.01 10.26 10.49
C ASP A 79 18.31 9.09 9.56
N TRP A 80 17.24 8.60 8.94
CA TRP A 80 17.28 7.55 7.94
C TRP A 80 16.87 8.08 6.57
N ASP A 81 17.52 7.58 5.53
CA ASP A 81 17.05 7.66 4.17
C ASP A 81 16.51 6.31 3.73
N ILE A 82 15.44 6.33 2.98
CA ILE A 82 14.68 5.15 2.58
C ILE A 82 14.40 5.20 1.10
N GLN A 83 14.57 4.07 0.42
CA GLN A 83 14.13 3.83 -0.94
C GLN A 83 12.99 2.83 -0.93
N ILE A 84 11.84 3.19 -1.49
CA ILE A 84 10.76 2.23 -1.74
C ILE A 84 11.12 1.46 -3.00
N ILE A 85 11.44 0.17 -2.83
CA ILE A 85 11.96 -0.67 -3.91
C ILE A 85 10.92 -0.80 -5.02
N GLY A 86 11.34 -0.52 -6.27
CA GLY A 86 10.49 -0.64 -7.45
C GLY A 86 9.39 0.42 -7.57
N ASN A 87 9.45 1.49 -6.79
CA ASN A 87 8.47 2.58 -6.84
C ASN A 87 9.01 3.85 -7.50
N ASP A 88 9.89 3.72 -8.46
CA ASP A 88 10.32 4.84 -9.30
C ASP A 88 9.18 5.21 -10.27
N CYS A 89 8.60 6.37 -10.07
CA CYS A 89 7.50 6.92 -10.87
C CYS A 89 7.95 8.08 -11.77
N SER A 90 9.24 8.24 -12.00
CA SER A 90 9.81 9.32 -12.84
C SER A 90 9.38 9.19 -14.31
N ASN A 91 9.24 7.97 -14.82
CA ASN A 91 8.71 7.70 -16.15
C ASN A 91 7.20 7.52 -16.11
N ILE A 92 6.46 8.59 -16.32
CA ILE A 92 4.99 8.59 -16.21
C ILE A 92 4.29 7.65 -17.21
N GLU A 93 4.82 7.49 -18.41
CA GLU A 93 4.21 6.63 -19.43
C GLU A 93 4.33 5.15 -19.04
N GLU A 94 5.45 4.75 -18.49
CA GLU A 94 5.64 3.40 -17.95
C GLU A 94 4.69 3.14 -16.76
N VAL A 95 4.59 4.11 -15.85
CA VAL A 95 3.73 4.03 -14.67
C VAL A 95 2.25 3.93 -15.06
N LYS A 96 1.79 4.69 -16.05
CA LYS A 96 0.42 4.61 -16.57
C LYS A 96 0.14 3.26 -17.21
N LYS A 97 1.09 2.71 -17.98
CA LYS A 97 0.97 1.40 -18.64
C LYS A 97 0.88 0.26 -17.63
N GLU A 98 1.66 0.32 -16.58
CA GLU A 98 1.65 -0.69 -15.50
C GLU A 98 0.40 -0.57 -14.61
N GLY A 99 -0.06 0.64 -14.36
CA GLY A 99 -1.06 0.98 -13.37
C GLY A 99 -0.46 1.44 -12.04
N TYR A 100 -1.20 2.29 -11.33
CA TYR A 100 -0.75 2.87 -10.06
C TYR A 100 -1.91 3.32 -9.19
N LEU A 101 -1.63 3.54 -7.90
CA LEU A 101 -2.49 4.27 -6.97
C LEU A 101 -1.93 5.66 -6.72
N SER A 102 -2.81 6.65 -6.63
CA SER A 102 -2.47 7.97 -6.12
C SER A 102 -2.64 8.00 -4.60
N ILE A 103 -1.64 8.49 -3.87
CA ILE A 103 -1.73 8.64 -2.41
C ILE A 103 -2.65 9.82 -2.02
N ALA A 104 -2.85 10.77 -2.92
CA ALA A 104 -3.85 11.82 -2.74
C ALA A 104 -5.30 11.32 -2.88
N ASP A 105 -5.49 10.03 -3.17
CA ASP A 105 -6.80 9.42 -3.22
C ASP A 105 -7.48 9.49 -1.85
N GLY A 106 -8.73 9.95 -1.84
CA GLY A 106 -9.55 10.06 -0.63
C GLY A 106 -9.70 8.74 0.15
N LEU A 107 -9.41 7.59 -0.50
CA LEU A 107 -9.37 6.30 0.16
C LEU A 107 -8.44 6.31 1.37
N PHE A 108 -7.19 6.74 1.21
CA PHE A 108 -6.18 6.70 2.29
C PHE A 108 -6.51 7.66 3.44
N ALA A 109 -7.26 8.71 3.18
CA ALA A 109 -7.72 9.68 4.18
C ALA A 109 -9.00 9.21 4.90
N SER A 110 -9.73 8.25 4.34
CA SER A 110 -11.03 7.83 4.87
C SER A 110 -10.89 7.09 6.20
N GLU A 111 -11.79 7.40 7.14
CA GLU A 111 -11.87 6.69 8.41
C GLU A 111 -12.21 5.20 8.23
N LYS A 112 -13.02 4.88 7.23
CA LYS A 112 -13.37 3.51 6.87
C LYS A 112 -12.12 2.69 6.49
N PHE A 113 -11.25 3.23 5.64
CA PHE A 113 -9.99 2.58 5.27
C PHE A 113 -9.08 2.38 6.49
N ARG A 114 -8.97 3.39 7.36
CA ARG A 114 -8.13 3.29 8.57
C ARG A 114 -8.56 2.16 9.50
N LYS A 115 -9.85 1.86 9.59
CA LYS A 115 -10.42 0.78 10.41
C LYS A 115 -10.25 -0.63 9.82
N LEU A 116 -9.89 -0.74 8.55
CA LEU A 116 -9.67 -2.03 7.91
C LEU A 116 -8.43 -2.75 8.49
N LYS A 117 -8.47 -4.07 8.47
CA LYS A 117 -7.29 -4.91 8.74
C LYS A 117 -6.29 -4.80 7.57
N ALA A 118 -5.04 -5.18 7.82
CA ALA A 118 -3.99 -5.08 6.80
C ALA A 118 -4.36 -5.78 5.48
N ASN A 119 -4.87 -7.01 5.54
CA ASN A 119 -5.29 -7.76 4.35
C ASN A 119 -6.44 -7.09 3.60
N GLU A 120 -7.38 -6.49 4.32
CA GLU A 120 -8.50 -5.74 3.73
C GLU A 120 -8.00 -4.46 3.06
N LYS A 121 -7.05 -3.75 3.67
CA LYS A 121 -6.40 -2.56 3.07
C LYS A 121 -5.68 -2.91 1.76
N VAL A 122 -4.88 -3.96 1.77
CA VAL A 122 -4.15 -4.40 0.57
C VAL A 122 -5.12 -4.83 -0.53
N MET A 123 -6.20 -5.52 -0.18
CA MET A 123 -7.26 -5.89 -1.12
C MET A 123 -7.93 -4.66 -1.72
N ALA A 124 -8.24 -3.65 -0.92
CA ALA A 124 -8.79 -2.38 -1.39
C ALA A 124 -7.84 -1.70 -2.39
N MET A 125 -6.56 -1.67 -2.08
CA MET A 125 -5.54 -1.11 -2.97
C MET A 125 -5.46 -1.89 -4.30
N ARG A 126 -5.47 -3.21 -4.25
CA ARG A 126 -5.47 -4.06 -5.47
C ARG A 126 -6.71 -3.84 -6.32
N LEU A 127 -7.87 -3.78 -5.70
CA LEU A 127 -9.13 -3.53 -6.39
C LEU A 127 -9.11 -2.17 -7.11
N LEU A 128 -8.62 -1.13 -6.45
CA LEU A 128 -8.49 0.20 -7.06
C LEU A 128 -7.54 0.20 -8.26
N VAL A 129 -6.37 -0.41 -8.14
CA VAL A 129 -5.44 -0.54 -9.28
C VAL A 129 -6.12 -1.27 -10.43
N TYR A 130 -6.81 -2.37 -10.16
CA TYR A 130 -7.48 -3.17 -11.17
C TYR A 130 -8.61 -2.40 -11.90
N CYS A 131 -9.43 -1.67 -11.16
CA CYS A 131 -10.50 -0.88 -11.75
C CYS A 131 -9.99 0.29 -12.58
N ARG A 132 -8.90 0.93 -12.16
CA ARG A 132 -8.32 2.09 -12.86
C ARG A 132 -7.48 1.73 -14.08
N SER A 133 -6.75 0.62 -14.02
CA SER A 133 -5.88 0.19 -15.11
C SER A 133 -6.60 -0.52 -16.26
N GLY A 134 -7.81 -0.99 -16.04
CA GLY A 134 -8.42 -1.99 -16.90
C GLY A 134 -9.60 -1.56 -17.75
N GLN A 135 -10.05 -0.33 -17.75
CA GLN A 135 -11.29 0.08 -18.43
C GLN A 135 -12.52 -0.82 -18.09
N ARG A 136 -12.45 -1.54 -16.97
CA ARG A 136 -13.51 -2.47 -16.54
C ARG A 136 -14.26 -1.88 -15.37
N THR A 137 -15.58 -1.97 -15.42
CA THR A 137 -16.43 -1.64 -14.28
C THR A 137 -16.20 -2.66 -13.15
N TYR A 138 -16.47 -2.26 -11.92
CA TYR A 138 -16.42 -3.17 -10.76
C TYR A 138 -17.26 -4.44 -10.97
N LYS A 139 -18.40 -4.34 -11.66
CA LYS A 139 -19.29 -5.48 -11.96
C LYS A 139 -18.63 -6.50 -12.88
N GLU A 140 -17.94 -6.05 -13.93
CA GLU A 140 -17.22 -6.91 -14.89
C GLU A 140 -15.96 -7.52 -14.25
N ALA A 141 -15.31 -6.77 -13.40
CA ALA A 141 -14.12 -7.22 -12.68
C ALA A 141 -14.42 -8.25 -11.59
N LYS A 142 -15.65 -8.27 -11.04
CA LYS A 142 -15.98 -9.00 -9.81
C LYS A 142 -15.74 -10.52 -9.92
N ALA A 143 -16.19 -11.17 -10.96
CA ALA A 143 -16.01 -12.62 -11.11
C ALA A 143 -14.54 -13.00 -11.36
N SER A 144 -13.90 -12.33 -12.30
CA SER A 144 -12.47 -12.53 -12.63
C SER A 144 -11.56 -12.12 -11.46
N PHE A 145 -11.93 -11.09 -10.73
CA PHE A 145 -11.21 -10.59 -9.58
C PHE A 145 -11.31 -11.57 -8.38
N LEU A 146 -12.48 -12.13 -8.11
CA LEU A 146 -12.68 -13.12 -7.05
C LEU A 146 -11.77 -14.33 -7.22
N ASP A 147 -11.64 -14.86 -8.43
CA ASP A 147 -10.75 -15.99 -8.71
C ASP A 147 -9.27 -15.63 -8.56
N LYS A 148 -8.88 -14.45 -9.02
CA LYS A 148 -7.52 -13.95 -8.81
C LYS A 148 -7.22 -13.76 -7.33
N MET A 149 -8.11 -13.11 -6.58
CA MET A 149 -7.91 -12.86 -5.15
C MET A 149 -7.88 -14.15 -4.33
N LYS A 150 -8.69 -15.14 -4.68
CA LYS A 150 -8.63 -16.47 -4.07
C LYS A 150 -7.26 -17.12 -4.23
N LYS A 151 -6.68 -17.05 -5.43
CA LYS A 151 -5.34 -17.59 -5.73
C LYS A 151 -4.24 -16.81 -4.99
N MET A 152 -4.35 -15.50 -4.94
CA MET A 152 -3.32 -14.61 -4.41
C MET A 152 -3.30 -14.58 -2.90
N LEU A 153 -4.44 -14.53 -2.23
CA LEU A 153 -4.52 -14.52 -0.77
C LEU A 153 -4.39 -15.91 -0.15
N GLY A 154 -4.42 -16.98 -0.95
CA GLY A 154 -4.41 -18.33 -0.44
C GLY A 154 -5.57 -18.64 0.52
N CYS A 155 -6.65 -17.85 0.46
CA CYS A 155 -7.84 -18.01 1.29
C CYS A 155 -9.03 -18.48 0.48
N GLY A 156 -10.00 -19.09 1.16
CA GLY A 156 -11.21 -19.59 0.51
C GLY A 156 -12.10 -18.46 0.01
N LEU A 157 -12.98 -18.78 -0.95
CA LEU A 157 -13.93 -17.84 -1.54
C LEU A 157 -14.80 -17.12 -0.50
N ARG A 158 -15.11 -17.78 0.60
CA ARG A 158 -15.89 -17.20 1.71
C ARG A 158 -15.15 -16.04 2.39
N ALA A 159 -13.84 -16.18 2.63
CA ALA A 159 -13.02 -15.12 3.19
C ALA A 159 -12.88 -13.94 2.22
N VAL A 160 -12.68 -14.21 0.94
CA VAL A 160 -12.62 -13.16 -0.11
C VAL A 160 -13.93 -12.40 -0.17
N LYS A 161 -15.08 -13.07 -0.16
CA LYS A 161 -16.40 -12.43 -0.12
C LYS A 161 -16.60 -11.56 1.12
N LYS A 162 -16.15 -12.03 2.30
CA LYS A 162 -16.19 -11.26 3.54
C LYS A 162 -15.36 -9.96 3.43
N TYR A 163 -14.17 -10.02 2.86
CA TYR A 163 -13.35 -8.84 2.62
C TYR A 163 -14.00 -7.88 1.62
N LEU A 164 -14.57 -8.38 0.55
CA LEU A 164 -15.28 -7.56 -0.42
C LEU A 164 -16.53 -6.89 0.20
N THR A 165 -17.24 -7.57 1.08
CA THR A 165 -18.38 -6.98 1.81
C THR A 165 -17.91 -5.84 2.70
N ALA A 166 -16.77 -5.98 3.39
CA ALA A 166 -16.17 -4.90 4.15
C ALA A 166 -15.79 -3.70 3.25
N LEU A 167 -15.39 -3.96 2.00
CA LEU A 167 -15.03 -2.94 1.01
C LEU A 167 -16.24 -2.31 0.31
N THR A 168 -17.40 -2.95 0.25
CA THR A 168 -18.64 -2.36 -0.30
C THR A 168 -19.19 -1.20 0.54
N LEU A 169 -18.61 -0.99 1.73
CA LEU A 169 -18.82 0.23 2.51
C LEU A 169 -18.16 1.47 1.88
N PHE A 170 -17.29 1.29 0.89
CA PHE A 170 -16.75 2.37 0.07
C PHE A 170 -17.63 2.54 -1.16
N ASP A 171 -18.00 3.76 -1.44
CA ASP A 171 -18.77 4.12 -2.64
C ASP A 171 -17.83 4.06 -3.86
N TRP A 172 -17.73 2.87 -4.45
CA TRP A 172 -16.89 2.61 -5.62
C TRP A 172 -17.48 3.17 -6.93
N ASP A 173 -18.72 3.66 -6.86
CA ASP A 173 -19.45 4.20 -8.02
C ASP A 173 -19.11 5.68 -8.31
N GLN A 174 -18.23 6.30 -7.54
CA GLN A 174 -17.76 7.68 -7.76
C GLN A 174 -16.36 7.69 -8.36
N GLY A 175 -16.21 7.17 -9.54
CA GLY A 175 -14.93 7.22 -10.24
C GLY A 175 -15.10 7.46 -11.72
#